data_e6986f7539a5b840cc9df05062ff8683
#
_entry.id   e6986f7539a5b840cc9df05062ff8683
#
_cell.length_a   1.000
_cell.length_b   1.000
_cell.length_c   1.000
_cell.angle_alpha   90.00
_cell.angle_beta   90.00
_cell.angle_gamma   90.00
#
_symmetry.space_group_name_H-M   'P 1'
#
loop_
_entity.id
_entity.type
_entity.pdbx_description
1 polymer ?
#
loop_
_entity_poly.entity_id
_entity_poly.type
_entity_poly.pdbx_seq_one_letter_code
_entity_poly.pdbx_strand_id
1 'polypeptide(L)'
;MKKTFTDILRLAFKWFLEPVAGFLNRIGLTPNSVTLIGVAGNVLAAYFIARGQIMVGGIVVLIVWPIDALDGTMARLRGEASDWGAFVDSVSDRYSELIILGALLYYSAINNQHITEVVTFIAAAGSILVSYVKARAEAQSFSAREGLLTRAERYFVLGPSLLFNIPVIGVWIIAILANFTALQRIWFVRAQAHDKMRNQVKKGE
;
A
#
# COMPACT_ATOMS: atom_id res chain seq x y z
N MET A 1 0.91 -17.66 -14.65
CA MET A 1 1.28 -16.57 -13.72
C MET A 1 0.80 -16.94 -12.32
N LYS A 2 1.67 -16.88 -11.30
CA LYS A 2 1.23 -17.06 -9.89
C LYS A 2 0.34 -15.88 -9.49
N LYS A 3 -0.83 -16.18 -8.92
CA LYS A 3 -1.73 -15.14 -8.38
C LYS A 3 -1.07 -14.48 -7.19
N THR A 4 -1.05 -13.16 -7.14
CA THR A 4 -0.57 -12.42 -5.97
C THR A 4 -1.61 -12.47 -4.84
N PHE A 5 -1.18 -12.22 -3.60
CA PHE A 5 -2.10 -12.15 -2.46
C PHE A 5 -3.21 -11.12 -2.69
N THR A 6 -2.89 -9.99 -3.27
CA THR A 6 -3.86 -8.95 -3.68
C THR A 6 -4.88 -9.48 -4.68
N ASP A 7 -4.48 -10.35 -5.64
CA ASP A 7 -5.41 -10.95 -6.60
C ASP A 7 -6.38 -11.91 -5.91
N ILE A 8 -5.88 -12.67 -4.92
CA ILE A 8 -6.71 -13.60 -4.13
C ILE A 8 -7.74 -12.82 -3.31
N LEU A 9 -7.32 -11.75 -2.63
CA LEU A 9 -8.22 -10.88 -1.87
C LEU A 9 -9.28 -10.25 -2.76
N ARG A 10 -8.87 -9.70 -3.90
CA ARG A 10 -9.81 -9.09 -4.85
C ARG A 10 -10.86 -10.10 -5.34
N LEU A 11 -10.46 -11.35 -5.59
CA LEU A 11 -11.39 -12.41 -5.95
C LEU A 11 -12.34 -12.80 -4.80
N ALA A 12 -11.79 -12.92 -3.59
CA ALA A 12 -12.56 -13.26 -2.40
C ALA A 12 -13.61 -12.19 -2.04
N PHE A 13 -13.28 -10.91 -2.23
CA PHE A 13 -14.17 -9.79 -1.93
C PHE A 13 -14.98 -9.29 -3.13
N LYS A 14 -14.85 -9.90 -4.30
CA LYS A 14 -15.51 -9.48 -5.53
C LYS A 14 -17.04 -9.39 -5.37
N TRP A 15 -17.63 -10.39 -4.70
CA TRP A 15 -19.06 -10.48 -4.45
C TRP A 15 -19.60 -9.30 -3.63
N PHE A 16 -18.76 -8.66 -2.80
CA PHE A 16 -19.10 -7.48 -2.01
C PHE A 16 -18.74 -6.18 -2.74
N LEU A 17 -17.57 -6.12 -3.36
CA LEU A 17 -17.06 -4.91 -4.01
C LEU A 17 -17.86 -4.52 -5.25
N GLU A 18 -18.29 -5.48 -6.09
CA GLU A 18 -19.03 -5.17 -7.31
C GLU A 18 -20.40 -4.55 -7.07
N PRO A 19 -21.27 -5.07 -6.16
CA PRO A 19 -22.55 -4.41 -5.85
C PRO A 19 -22.37 -3.02 -5.27
N VAL A 20 -21.41 -2.81 -4.36
CA VAL A 20 -21.13 -1.51 -3.74
C VAL A 20 -20.61 -0.53 -4.80
N ALA A 21 -19.64 -0.92 -5.62
CA ALA A 21 -19.14 -0.11 -6.71
C ALA A 21 -20.24 0.25 -7.74
N GLY A 22 -21.12 -0.71 -8.06
CA GLY A 22 -22.28 -0.49 -8.92
C GLY A 22 -23.26 0.53 -8.33
N PHE A 23 -23.53 0.47 -7.04
CA PHE A 23 -24.37 1.44 -6.34
C PHE A 23 -23.72 2.83 -6.36
N LEU A 24 -22.43 2.95 -6.01
CA LEU A 24 -21.69 4.21 -6.03
C LEU A 24 -21.68 4.84 -7.42
N ASN A 25 -21.52 4.01 -8.47
CA ASN A 25 -21.63 4.46 -9.85
C ASN A 25 -23.03 5.00 -10.19
N ARG A 26 -24.10 4.40 -9.69
CA ARG A 26 -25.49 4.84 -9.94
C ARG A 26 -25.80 6.19 -9.30
N ILE A 27 -25.25 6.47 -8.12
CA ILE A 27 -25.42 7.77 -7.45
C ILE A 27 -24.49 8.87 -7.99
N GLY A 28 -23.71 8.57 -9.05
CA GLY A 28 -22.89 9.56 -9.75
C GLY A 28 -21.50 9.82 -9.17
N LEU A 29 -21.06 9.07 -8.15
CA LEU A 29 -19.70 9.17 -7.63
C LEU A 29 -18.68 8.69 -8.68
N THR A 30 -17.60 9.45 -8.84
CA THR A 30 -16.49 9.05 -9.73
C THR A 30 -15.45 8.21 -8.98
N PRO A 31 -14.68 7.33 -9.67
CA PRO A 31 -13.58 6.59 -9.05
C PRO A 31 -12.61 7.51 -8.29
N ASN A 32 -12.21 8.63 -8.89
CA ASN A 32 -11.30 9.59 -8.26
C ASN A 32 -11.87 10.23 -6.99
N SER A 33 -13.19 10.44 -6.93
CA SER A 33 -13.85 10.94 -5.71
C SER A 33 -13.75 9.92 -4.59
N VAL A 34 -13.88 8.62 -4.89
CA VAL A 34 -13.75 7.54 -3.91
C VAL A 34 -12.31 7.43 -3.40
N THR A 35 -11.31 7.53 -4.29
CA THR A 35 -9.90 7.62 -3.89
C THR A 35 -9.67 8.79 -2.92
N LEU A 36 -10.22 9.97 -3.21
CA LEU A 36 -10.08 11.15 -2.34
C LEU A 36 -10.77 10.96 -0.98
N ILE A 37 -11.93 10.32 -0.95
CA ILE A 37 -12.63 9.95 0.30
C ILE A 37 -11.76 8.97 1.10
N GLY A 38 -11.11 8.02 0.46
CA GLY A 38 -10.15 7.12 1.10
C GLY A 38 -9.00 7.86 1.76
N VAL A 39 -8.38 8.81 1.05
CA VAL A 39 -7.31 9.66 1.61
C VAL A 39 -7.83 10.49 2.80
N ALA A 40 -8.99 11.13 2.67
CA ALA A 40 -9.60 11.91 3.75
C ALA A 40 -9.90 11.05 4.99
N GLY A 41 -10.35 9.81 4.78
CA GLY A 41 -10.55 8.83 5.85
C GLY A 41 -9.23 8.46 6.56
N ASN A 42 -8.14 8.31 5.81
CA ASN A 42 -6.82 8.06 6.41
C ASN A 42 -6.29 9.29 7.17
N VAL A 43 -6.58 10.52 6.73
CA VAL A 43 -6.29 11.75 7.50
C VAL A 43 -7.08 11.76 8.81
N LEU A 44 -8.35 11.37 8.79
CA LEU A 44 -9.16 11.26 10.00
C LEU A 44 -8.62 10.19 10.95
N ALA A 45 -8.21 9.02 10.44
CA ALA A 45 -7.55 7.98 11.24
C ALA A 45 -6.26 8.50 11.88
N ALA A 46 -5.43 9.19 11.11
CA ALA A 46 -4.19 9.80 11.58
C ALA A 46 -4.42 10.83 12.68
N TYR A 47 -5.48 11.62 12.58
CA TYR A 47 -5.87 12.55 13.65
C TYR A 47 -6.15 11.83 14.98
N PHE A 48 -6.91 10.73 14.95
CA PHE A 48 -7.17 9.94 16.16
C PHE A 48 -5.89 9.29 16.71
N ILE A 49 -5.03 8.74 15.83
CA ILE A 49 -3.75 8.15 16.22
C ILE A 49 -2.85 9.21 16.89
N ALA A 50 -2.70 10.39 16.29
CA ALA A 50 -1.91 11.49 16.82
C ALA A 50 -2.41 11.98 18.19
N ARG A 51 -3.72 11.85 18.45
CA ARG A 51 -4.35 12.16 19.74
C ARG A 51 -4.22 11.02 20.77
N GLY A 52 -3.53 9.93 20.45
CA GLY A 52 -3.38 8.76 21.31
C GLY A 52 -4.57 7.81 21.30
N GLN A 53 -5.60 8.07 20.49
CA GLN A 53 -6.76 7.19 20.33
C GLN A 53 -6.47 6.10 19.29
N ILE A 54 -5.41 5.30 19.53
CA ILE A 54 -4.84 4.34 18.57
C ILE A 54 -5.89 3.35 18.05
N MET A 55 -6.71 2.78 18.95
CA MET A 55 -7.77 1.83 18.58
C MET A 55 -8.81 2.48 17.65
N VAL A 56 -9.26 3.71 17.95
CA VAL A 56 -10.23 4.44 17.11
C VAL A 56 -9.64 4.69 15.73
N GLY A 57 -8.39 5.16 15.67
CA GLY A 57 -7.66 5.29 14.40
C GLY A 57 -7.57 3.98 13.64
N GLY A 58 -7.29 2.87 14.32
CA GLY A 58 -7.26 1.53 13.75
C GLY A 58 -8.60 1.08 13.16
N ILE A 59 -9.70 1.35 13.85
CA ILE A 59 -11.07 1.08 13.34
C ILE A 59 -11.29 1.87 12.04
N VAL A 60 -10.95 3.16 12.03
CA VAL A 60 -11.10 4.00 10.82
C VAL A 60 -10.25 3.47 9.68
N VAL A 61 -8.98 3.10 9.91
CA VAL A 61 -8.11 2.48 8.89
C VAL A 61 -8.75 1.23 8.30
N LEU A 62 -9.29 0.33 9.13
CA LEU A 62 -9.91 -0.91 8.68
C LEU A 62 -11.21 -0.69 7.88
N ILE A 63 -11.96 0.38 8.18
CA ILE A 63 -13.16 0.77 7.43
C ILE A 63 -12.78 1.40 6.08
N VAL A 64 -11.73 2.23 6.07
CA VAL A 64 -11.28 2.96 4.87
C VAL A 64 -10.56 2.07 3.88
N TRP A 65 -9.81 1.08 4.35
CA TRP A 65 -9.03 0.20 3.47
C TRP A 65 -9.84 -0.51 2.37
N PRO A 66 -11.04 -1.09 2.60
CA PRO A 66 -11.86 -1.61 1.51
C PRO A 66 -12.33 -0.55 0.52
N ILE A 67 -12.46 0.72 0.94
CA ILE A 67 -12.87 1.84 0.08
C ILE A 67 -11.84 2.06 -1.03
N ASP A 68 -10.54 1.95 -0.71
CA ASP A 68 -9.45 2.03 -1.70
C ASP A 68 -9.56 0.97 -2.82
N ALA A 69 -10.20 -0.18 -2.56
CA ALA A 69 -10.40 -1.21 -3.58
C ALA A 69 -11.63 -0.95 -4.48
N LEU A 70 -12.50 -0.02 -4.09
CA LEU A 70 -13.74 0.29 -4.81
C LEU A 70 -13.49 1.14 -6.04
N ASP A 71 -12.57 2.13 -6.02
CA ASP A 71 -12.29 3.03 -7.12
C ASP A 71 -11.87 2.29 -8.40
N GLY A 72 -10.91 1.37 -8.29
CA GLY A 72 -10.50 0.51 -9.40
C GLY A 72 -11.62 -0.45 -9.87
N THR A 73 -12.52 -0.88 -8.98
CA THR A 73 -13.68 -1.69 -9.35
C THR A 73 -14.73 -0.85 -10.07
N MET A 74 -14.99 0.38 -9.61
CA MET A 74 -15.87 1.35 -10.24
C MET A 74 -15.40 1.71 -11.66
N ALA A 75 -14.10 2.00 -11.81
CA ALA A 75 -13.51 2.33 -13.12
C ALA A 75 -13.67 1.16 -14.12
N ARG A 76 -13.43 -0.08 -13.68
CA ARG A 76 -13.64 -1.27 -14.52
C ARG A 76 -15.09 -1.48 -14.91
N LEU A 77 -16.05 -1.29 -13.99
CA LEU A 77 -17.47 -1.42 -14.27
C LEU A 77 -17.99 -0.37 -15.28
N ARG A 78 -17.34 0.80 -15.33
CA ARG A 78 -17.65 1.85 -16.31
C ARG A 78 -16.93 1.68 -17.63
N GLY A 79 -15.92 0.81 -17.72
CA GLY A 79 -15.01 0.77 -18.87
C GLY A 79 -14.10 2.02 -18.98
N GLU A 80 -13.93 2.77 -17.88
CA GLU A 80 -13.15 4.02 -17.80
C GLU A 80 -11.79 3.81 -17.15
N ALA A 81 -11.28 2.57 -17.09
CA ALA A 81 -9.95 2.30 -16.57
C ALA A 81 -8.90 3.05 -17.39
N SER A 82 -8.13 3.93 -16.75
CA SER A 82 -7.15 4.79 -17.43
C SER A 82 -5.81 4.80 -16.69
N ASP A 83 -4.74 5.10 -17.42
CA ASP A 83 -3.39 5.25 -16.85
C ASP A 83 -3.35 6.37 -15.81
N TRP A 84 -4.11 7.45 -16.03
CA TRP A 84 -4.23 8.55 -15.09
C TRP A 84 -4.89 8.09 -13.77
N GLY A 85 -5.99 7.32 -13.84
CA GLY A 85 -6.64 6.75 -12.65
C GLY A 85 -5.70 5.83 -11.88
N ALA A 86 -4.97 4.95 -12.57
CA ALA A 86 -3.97 4.08 -11.96
C ALA A 86 -2.80 4.85 -11.32
N PHE A 87 -2.39 5.98 -11.92
CA PHE A 87 -1.39 6.88 -11.35
C PHE A 87 -1.91 7.53 -10.06
N VAL A 88 -3.11 8.14 -10.10
CA VAL A 88 -3.74 8.79 -8.93
C VAL A 88 -3.91 7.80 -7.79
N ASP A 89 -4.49 6.63 -8.03
CA ASP A 89 -4.62 5.55 -7.05
C ASP A 89 -3.27 5.21 -6.43
N SER A 90 -2.27 4.95 -7.28
CA SER A 90 -0.95 4.56 -6.79
C SER A 90 -0.27 5.63 -5.93
N VAL A 91 -0.44 6.91 -6.24
CA VAL A 91 0.13 8.03 -5.47
C VAL A 91 -0.65 8.23 -4.16
N SER A 92 -1.99 8.23 -4.23
CA SER A 92 -2.88 8.35 -3.06
C SER A 92 -2.61 7.27 -2.02
N ASP A 93 -2.34 6.06 -2.47
CA ASP A 93 -1.94 4.92 -1.64
C ASP A 93 -0.71 5.22 -0.78
N ARG A 94 0.31 5.86 -1.37
CA ARG A 94 1.55 6.19 -0.65
C ARG A 94 1.31 7.32 0.35
N TYR A 95 0.53 8.32 -0.04
CA TYR A 95 0.13 9.38 0.89
C TYR A 95 -0.66 8.82 2.07
N SER A 96 -1.66 7.98 1.84
CA SER A 96 -2.46 7.34 2.89
C SER A 96 -1.57 6.58 3.89
N GLU A 97 -0.66 5.76 3.40
CA GLU A 97 0.26 4.99 4.24
C GLU A 97 1.20 5.91 5.05
N LEU A 98 1.79 6.93 4.39
CA LEU A 98 2.67 7.90 5.05
C LEU A 98 1.94 8.74 6.10
N ILE A 99 0.68 9.12 5.86
CA ILE A 99 -0.16 9.87 6.80
C ILE A 99 -0.35 9.05 8.09
N ILE A 100 -0.66 7.77 7.98
CA ILE A 100 -0.84 6.89 9.15
C ILE A 100 0.48 6.67 9.90
N LEU A 101 1.56 6.33 9.18
CA LEU A 101 2.88 6.14 9.79
C LEU A 101 3.43 7.46 10.36
N GLY A 102 3.17 8.60 9.71
CA GLY A 102 3.51 9.92 10.23
C GLY A 102 2.79 10.27 11.53
N ALA A 103 1.50 9.90 11.65
CA ALA A 103 0.76 10.07 12.89
C ALA A 103 1.30 9.20 14.03
N LEU A 104 1.70 7.96 13.74
CA LEU A 104 2.36 7.07 14.71
C LEU A 104 3.73 7.60 15.13
N LEU A 105 4.50 8.14 14.18
CA LEU A 105 5.79 8.78 14.46
C LEU A 105 5.59 9.98 15.38
N TYR A 106 4.65 10.86 15.07
CA TYR A 106 4.30 12.01 15.90
C TYR A 106 3.86 11.57 17.31
N TYR A 107 2.96 10.58 17.39
CA TYR A 107 2.51 10.02 18.68
C TYR A 107 3.67 9.48 19.50
N SER A 108 4.60 8.74 18.87
CA SER A 108 5.78 8.19 19.54
C SER A 108 6.72 9.30 20.05
N ALA A 109 6.92 10.36 19.24
CA ALA A 109 7.78 11.49 19.59
C ALA A 109 7.25 12.24 20.81
N ILE A 110 5.95 12.57 20.85
CA ILE A 110 5.37 13.31 22.00
C ILE A 110 5.30 12.48 23.29
N ASN A 111 5.34 11.14 23.17
CA ASN A 111 5.35 10.23 24.31
C ASN A 111 6.76 9.73 24.67
N ASN A 112 7.82 10.36 24.13
CA ASN A 112 9.22 10.02 24.39
C ASN A 112 9.57 8.54 24.09
N GLN A 113 8.89 7.94 23.11
CA GLN A 113 9.12 6.55 22.67
C GLN A 113 10.17 6.53 21.55
N HIS A 114 11.41 6.98 21.82
CA HIS A 114 12.44 7.21 20.81
C HIS A 114 12.75 6.02 19.91
N ILE A 115 12.74 4.78 20.46
CA ILE A 115 12.95 3.56 19.66
C ILE A 115 11.81 3.37 18.67
N THR A 116 10.55 3.50 19.13
CA THR A 116 9.38 3.37 18.26
C THR A 116 9.34 4.45 17.18
N GLU A 117 9.75 5.68 17.52
CA GLU A 117 9.88 6.78 16.58
C GLU A 117 10.83 6.43 15.42
N VAL A 118 12.06 5.98 15.74
CA VAL A 118 13.05 5.56 14.73
C VAL A 118 12.55 4.38 13.90
N VAL A 119 11.97 3.38 14.54
CA VAL A 119 11.43 2.19 13.86
C VAL A 119 10.28 2.57 12.93
N THR A 120 9.41 3.49 13.34
CA THR A 120 8.30 3.98 12.50
C THR A 120 8.83 4.72 11.27
N PHE A 121 9.89 5.52 11.42
CA PHE A 121 10.57 6.15 10.29
C PHE A 121 11.14 5.11 9.33
N ILE A 122 11.82 4.06 9.84
CA ILE A 122 12.37 2.97 9.04
C ILE A 122 11.23 2.20 8.31
N ALA A 123 10.09 1.98 8.98
CA ALA A 123 8.92 1.37 8.37
C ALA A 123 8.36 2.21 7.21
N ALA A 124 8.25 3.53 7.40
CA ALA A 124 7.80 4.46 6.37
C ALA A 124 8.76 4.48 5.16
N ALA A 125 10.07 4.59 5.42
CA ALA A 125 11.09 4.55 4.38
C ALA A 125 11.05 3.23 3.60
N GLY A 126 10.99 2.08 4.28
CA GLY A 126 10.88 0.76 3.66
C GLY A 126 9.63 0.62 2.80
N SER A 127 8.47 1.09 3.27
CA SER A 127 7.20 1.07 2.55
C SER A 127 7.27 1.84 1.22
N ILE A 128 7.89 3.02 1.25
CA ILE A 128 8.11 3.83 0.03
C ILE A 128 9.10 3.14 -0.90
N LEU A 129 10.22 2.62 -0.37
CA LEU A 129 11.23 1.92 -1.17
C LEU A 129 10.68 0.70 -1.89
N VAL A 130 9.83 -0.11 -1.25
CA VAL A 130 9.13 -1.23 -1.91
C VAL A 130 8.37 -0.76 -3.14
N SER A 131 7.64 0.36 -3.03
CA SER A 131 6.84 0.91 -4.11
C SER A 131 7.71 1.57 -5.18
N TYR A 132 8.73 2.33 -4.77
CA TYR A 132 9.66 3.00 -5.67
C TYR A 132 10.47 2.02 -6.53
N VAL A 133 11.05 0.99 -5.91
CA VAL A 133 11.82 -0.04 -6.63
C VAL A 133 10.95 -0.74 -7.67
N LYS A 134 9.69 -1.05 -7.33
CA LYS A 134 8.74 -1.62 -8.29
C LYS A 134 8.51 -0.69 -9.47
N ALA A 135 8.11 0.55 -9.22
CA ALA A 135 7.81 1.52 -10.26
C ALA A 135 9.04 1.80 -11.15
N ARG A 136 10.23 1.89 -10.54
CA ARG A 136 11.49 2.11 -11.26
C ARG A 136 11.88 0.92 -12.12
N ALA A 137 11.67 -0.31 -11.63
CA ALA A 137 11.91 -1.53 -12.40
C ALA A 137 10.98 -1.62 -13.61
N GLU A 138 9.67 -1.39 -13.40
CA GLU A 138 8.66 -1.44 -14.47
C GLU A 138 8.94 -0.38 -15.55
N ALA A 139 9.38 0.82 -15.19
CA ALA A 139 9.80 1.87 -16.12
C ALA A 139 11.00 1.46 -17.01
N GLN A 140 11.81 0.48 -16.57
CA GLN A 140 12.92 -0.08 -17.32
C GLN A 140 12.63 -1.46 -17.94
N SER A 141 11.34 -1.85 -18.00
CA SER A 141 10.87 -3.13 -18.53
C SER A 141 11.41 -4.36 -17.77
N PHE A 142 11.68 -4.20 -16.46
CA PHE A 142 11.94 -5.30 -15.55
C PHE A 142 10.71 -5.61 -14.70
N SER A 143 10.56 -6.86 -14.25
CA SER A 143 9.50 -7.25 -13.33
C SER A 143 10.00 -7.20 -11.87
N ALA A 144 9.26 -6.52 -10.99
CA ALA A 144 9.50 -6.47 -9.55
C ALA A 144 8.21 -6.71 -8.76
N ARG A 145 7.37 -7.64 -9.24
CA ARG A 145 6.07 -7.97 -8.62
C ARG A 145 6.20 -8.82 -7.36
N GLU A 146 7.30 -9.52 -7.22
CA GLU A 146 7.56 -10.40 -6.08
C GLU A 146 7.93 -9.59 -4.84
N GLY A 147 7.64 -10.15 -3.66
CA GLY A 147 7.98 -9.55 -2.38
C GLY A 147 7.11 -10.14 -1.27
N LEU A 148 7.68 -10.22 -0.04
CA LEU A 148 7.01 -10.80 1.12
C LEU A 148 5.96 -9.86 1.72
N LEU A 149 6.19 -8.54 1.65
CA LEU A 149 5.33 -7.55 2.27
C LEU A 149 4.95 -6.47 1.25
N THR A 150 3.96 -6.79 0.41
CA THR A 150 3.36 -5.82 -0.51
C THR A 150 2.42 -4.88 0.26
N ARG A 151 1.77 -3.93 -0.42
CA ARG A 151 0.87 -2.96 0.22
C ARG A 151 -0.23 -3.64 1.03
N ALA A 152 -0.90 -4.64 0.46
CA ALA A 152 -2.01 -5.30 1.12
C ALA A 152 -1.58 -5.96 2.43
N GLU A 153 -0.46 -6.70 2.41
CA GLU A 153 0.05 -7.35 3.63
C GLU A 153 0.44 -6.33 4.70
N ARG A 154 0.97 -5.13 4.31
CA ARG A 154 1.26 -4.08 5.30
C ARG A 154 0.02 -3.58 6.01
N TYR A 155 -1.11 -3.40 5.28
CA TYR A 155 -2.38 -3.04 5.90
C TYR A 155 -2.93 -4.16 6.81
N PHE A 156 -2.73 -5.44 6.45
CA PHE A 156 -3.07 -6.58 7.32
C PHE A 156 -2.23 -6.66 8.58
N VAL A 157 -1.04 -6.11 8.60
CA VAL A 157 -0.20 -5.99 9.79
C VAL A 157 -0.59 -4.75 10.59
N LEU A 158 -0.69 -3.60 9.93
CA LEU A 158 -0.90 -2.32 10.58
C LEU A 158 -2.32 -2.20 11.17
N GLY A 159 -3.35 -2.52 10.40
CA GLY A 159 -4.75 -2.39 10.83
C GLY A 159 -5.05 -3.13 12.12
N PRO A 160 -4.81 -4.45 12.21
CA PRO A 160 -4.97 -5.20 13.47
C PRO A 160 -4.07 -4.69 14.60
N SER A 161 -2.83 -4.30 14.33
CA SER A 161 -1.94 -3.79 15.38
C SER A 161 -2.46 -2.49 16.01
N LEU A 162 -3.08 -1.62 15.22
CA LEU A 162 -3.76 -0.42 15.70
C LEU A 162 -5.03 -0.77 16.47
N LEU A 163 -5.85 -1.69 15.93
CA LEU A 163 -7.10 -2.12 16.54
C LEU A 163 -6.88 -2.73 17.93
N PHE A 164 -5.85 -3.56 18.08
CA PHE A 164 -5.51 -4.18 19.37
C PHE A 164 -4.62 -3.29 20.26
N ASN A 165 -4.39 -2.05 19.85
CA ASN A 165 -3.57 -1.08 20.60
C ASN A 165 -2.12 -1.55 20.85
N ILE A 166 -1.55 -2.26 19.89
CA ILE A 166 -0.16 -2.75 19.88
C ILE A 166 0.63 -2.24 18.66
N PRO A 167 0.59 -0.93 18.34
CA PRO A 167 1.17 -0.38 17.12
C PRO A 167 2.69 -0.65 17.00
N VAL A 168 3.39 -0.73 18.14
CA VAL A 168 4.82 -1.02 18.19
C VAL A 168 5.16 -2.31 17.46
N ILE A 169 4.39 -3.38 17.69
CA ILE A 169 4.61 -4.68 17.02
C ILE A 169 4.39 -4.53 15.50
N GLY A 170 3.32 -3.83 15.10
CA GLY A 170 3.02 -3.60 13.69
C GLY A 170 4.15 -2.85 12.97
N VAL A 171 4.65 -1.75 13.54
CA VAL A 171 5.72 -0.97 12.91
C VAL A 171 7.05 -1.74 12.86
N TRP A 172 7.38 -2.58 13.86
CA TRP A 172 8.56 -3.44 13.82
C TRP A 172 8.48 -4.46 12.68
N ILE A 173 7.35 -5.13 12.52
CA ILE A 173 7.13 -6.09 11.42
C ILE A 173 7.28 -5.38 10.08
N ILE A 174 6.66 -4.21 9.91
CA ILE A 174 6.74 -3.45 8.67
C ILE A 174 8.18 -2.96 8.41
N ALA A 175 8.86 -2.43 9.44
CA ALA A 175 10.23 -1.94 9.31
C ALA A 175 11.17 -3.04 8.80
N ILE A 176 11.06 -4.25 9.34
CA ILE A 176 11.92 -5.37 8.94
C ILE A 176 11.52 -5.89 7.55
N LEU A 177 10.25 -6.27 7.39
CA LEU A 177 9.81 -6.99 6.19
C LEU A 177 9.68 -6.09 4.96
N ALA A 178 9.33 -4.80 5.09
CA ALA A 178 9.28 -3.90 3.95
C ALA A 178 10.69 -3.63 3.41
N ASN A 179 11.67 -3.34 4.27
CA ASN A 179 13.05 -3.15 3.83
C ASN A 179 13.64 -4.43 3.22
N PHE A 180 13.37 -5.59 3.83
CA PHE A 180 13.75 -6.87 3.23
C PHE A 180 13.11 -7.06 1.85
N THR A 181 11.83 -6.74 1.69
CA THR A 181 11.12 -6.81 0.40
C THR A 181 11.73 -5.87 -0.64
N ALA A 182 12.14 -4.66 -0.25
CA ALA A 182 12.80 -3.73 -1.15
C ALA A 182 14.14 -4.29 -1.65
N LEU A 183 14.96 -4.85 -0.76
CA LEU A 183 16.23 -5.51 -1.10
C LEU A 183 16.00 -6.74 -1.99
N GLN A 184 14.99 -7.56 -1.70
CA GLN A 184 14.61 -8.72 -2.51
C GLN A 184 14.26 -8.29 -3.94
N ARG A 185 13.49 -7.22 -4.12
CA ARG A 185 13.15 -6.66 -5.44
C ARG A 185 14.39 -6.19 -6.20
N ILE A 186 15.30 -5.50 -5.53
CA ILE A 186 16.59 -5.09 -6.14
C ILE A 186 17.36 -6.31 -6.64
N TRP A 187 17.40 -7.38 -5.84
CA TRP A 187 18.06 -8.63 -6.23
C TRP A 187 17.43 -9.27 -7.48
N PHE A 188 16.10 -9.34 -7.53
CA PHE A 188 15.40 -9.88 -8.69
C PHE A 188 15.65 -9.06 -9.97
N VAL A 189 15.61 -7.72 -9.85
CA VAL A 189 15.90 -6.84 -10.98
C VAL A 189 17.34 -7.02 -11.45
N ARG A 190 18.31 -7.15 -10.54
CA ARG A 190 19.70 -7.42 -10.87
C ARG A 190 19.86 -8.73 -11.66
N ALA A 191 19.20 -9.80 -11.22
CA ALA A 191 19.24 -11.10 -11.91
C ALA A 191 18.71 -10.97 -13.35
N GLN A 192 17.54 -10.33 -13.55
CA GLN A 192 16.95 -10.08 -14.85
C GLN A 192 17.87 -9.22 -15.75
N ALA A 193 18.54 -8.22 -15.20
CA ALA A 193 19.47 -7.37 -15.95
C ALA A 193 20.68 -8.16 -16.44
N HIS A 194 21.25 -9.05 -15.61
CA HIS A 194 22.34 -9.94 -16.02
C HIS A 194 21.91 -10.90 -17.13
N ASP A 195 20.73 -11.51 -17.02
CA ASP A 195 20.22 -12.44 -18.04
C ASP A 195 19.98 -11.70 -19.39
N LYS A 196 19.46 -10.48 -19.33
CA LYS A 196 19.25 -9.64 -20.52
C LYS A 196 20.56 -9.33 -21.21
N MET A 197 21.61 -8.94 -20.49
CA MET A 197 22.94 -8.67 -21.04
C MET A 197 23.56 -9.94 -21.67
N ARG A 198 23.48 -11.07 -20.97
CA ARG A 198 23.98 -12.35 -21.46
C ARG A 198 23.34 -12.78 -22.79
N ASN A 199 22.03 -12.58 -22.89
CA ASN A 199 21.27 -12.92 -24.11
C ASN A 199 21.57 -11.97 -25.27
N GLN A 200 21.93 -10.71 -25.00
CA GLN A 200 22.35 -9.75 -26.03
C GLN A 200 23.71 -10.11 -26.61
N VAL A 201 24.67 -10.50 -25.79
CA VAL A 201 26.01 -10.97 -26.23
C VAL A 201 25.88 -12.18 -27.13
N LYS A 202 25.05 -13.19 -26.76
CA LYS A 202 24.84 -14.40 -27.57
C LYS A 202 24.13 -14.19 -28.92
N LYS A 203 23.44 -13.07 -29.09
CA LYS A 203 22.74 -12.72 -30.35
C LYS A 203 23.60 -11.84 -31.26
N GLY A 204 24.68 -11.27 -30.77
CA GLY A 204 25.65 -10.49 -31.54
C GLY A 204 26.83 -11.30 -32.08
N GLU A 205 26.93 -12.57 -31.67
CA GLU A 205 27.82 -13.62 -32.26
C GLU A 205 27.02 -14.39 -33.33
#